data_b6c29d90251bc2c56509c6931d052b15
#
_entry.id   b6c29d90251bc2c56509c6931d052b15
#
_cell.length_a   1.000
_cell.length_b   1.000
_cell.length_c   1.000
_cell.angle_alpha   90.00
_cell.angle_beta   90.00
_cell.angle_gamma   90.00
#
_symmetry.space_group_name_H-M   'P 1'
#
loop_
_entity.id
_entity.type
_entity.pdbx_description
1 polymer ?
#
loop_
_entity_poly.entity_id
_entity_poly.type
_entity_poly.pdbx_seq_one_letter_code
_entity_poly.pdbx_strand_id
1 'polypeptide(L)'
;MIELFYASTPNGRKISIMLEETKIKYKITPINLNKDEQLKPEFLKINPYGKIPAIIDHEKNLVLIESGAILIYLAKKSNQFLPEKNEIKIFEWLMFQISNVGPILGQLHHFSHFNPGKSLYSEERFYKGALKVYAALNNQLKKNK
;
A
#
# COMPACT_ATOMS: atom_id res chain seq x y z
N MET A 1 -21.15 -2.39 -0.51
CA MET A 1 -20.28 -2.58 0.69
C MET A 1 -18.95 -3.14 0.26
N ILE A 2 -17.84 -2.58 0.81
CA ILE A 2 -16.46 -3.06 0.53
C ILE A 2 -16.11 -4.21 1.48
N GLU A 3 -15.47 -5.24 0.97
CA GLU A 3 -14.78 -6.25 1.75
C GLU A 3 -13.27 -6.08 1.58
N LEU A 4 -12.55 -5.90 2.70
CA LEU A 4 -11.11 -5.69 2.72
C LEU A 4 -10.40 -6.95 3.23
N PHE A 5 -9.61 -7.58 2.37
CA PHE A 5 -8.68 -8.65 2.73
C PHE A 5 -7.41 -8.03 3.29
N TYR A 6 -7.14 -8.27 4.57
CA TYR A 6 -6.26 -7.44 5.37
C TYR A 6 -5.27 -8.25 6.21
N ALA A 7 -4.06 -7.73 6.29
CA ALA A 7 -3.12 -7.99 7.37
C ALA A 7 -2.52 -6.65 7.85
N SER A 8 -2.09 -6.59 9.11
CA SER A 8 -1.55 -5.37 9.74
C SER A 8 -0.14 -5.04 9.23
N THR A 9 -0.05 -4.73 7.95
CA THR A 9 1.16 -4.28 7.25
C THR A 9 0.99 -2.82 6.80
N PRO A 10 2.09 -2.12 6.45
CA PRO A 10 1.97 -0.76 5.90
C PRO A 10 1.02 -0.66 4.70
N ASN A 11 1.00 -1.66 3.81
CA ASN A 11 0.11 -1.66 2.65
C ASN A 11 -1.36 -1.90 3.02
N GLY A 12 -1.64 -2.82 3.97
CA GLY A 12 -2.99 -3.04 4.49
C GLY A 12 -3.54 -1.80 5.19
N ARG A 13 -2.72 -1.17 6.04
CA ARG A 13 -3.09 0.04 6.79
C ARG A 13 -3.45 1.22 5.89
N LYS A 14 -2.81 1.40 4.73
CA LYS A 14 -3.23 2.44 3.77
C LYS A 14 -4.72 2.36 3.45
N ILE A 15 -5.20 1.14 3.23
CA ILE A 15 -6.59 0.93 2.79
C ILE A 15 -7.56 1.06 3.95
N SER A 16 -7.24 0.54 5.13
CA SER A 16 -8.10 0.73 6.30
C SER A 16 -8.20 2.21 6.68
N ILE A 17 -7.10 2.97 6.66
CA ILE A 17 -7.12 4.42 6.90
C ILE A 17 -8.00 5.11 5.86
N MET A 18 -7.84 4.80 4.57
CA MET A 18 -8.65 5.42 3.51
C MET A 18 -10.14 5.13 3.67
N LEU A 19 -10.51 3.92 4.07
CA LEU A 19 -11.90 3.54 4.31
C LEU A 19 -12.50 4.30 5.50
N GLU A 20 -11.73 4.46 6.59
CA GLU A 20 -12.15 5.27 7.74
C GLU A 20 -12.31 6.76 7.38
N GLU A 21 -11.33 7.34 6.71
CA GLU A 21 -11.36 8.75 6.31
C GLU A 21 -12.51 9.06 5.34
N THR A 22 -12.81 8.15 4.43
CA THR A 22 -13.91 8.30 3.46
C THR A 22 -15.27 7.90 4.02
N LYS A 23 -15.33 7.29 5.21
CA LYS A 23 -16.54 6.76 5.85
C LYS A 23 -17.31 5.75 4.98
N ILE A 24 -16.59 5.08 4.06
CA ILE A 24 -17.15 3.99 3.26
C ILE A 24 -17.36 2.78 4.17
N LYS A 25 -18.58 2.24 4.19
CA LYS A 25 -18.90 1.04 4.95
C LYS A 25 -18.13 -0.17 4.39
N TYR A 26 -17.44 -0.88 5.28
CA TYR A 26 -16.65 -2.05 4.91
C TYR A 26 -16.66 -3.13 5.99
N LYS A 27 -16.26 -4.33 5.62
CA LYS A 27 -15.90 -5.42 6.54
C LYS A 27 -14.45 -5.83 6.31
N ILE A 28 -13.78 -6.30 7.35
CA ILE A 28 -12.43 -6.87 7.27
C ILE A 28 -12.52 -8.39 7.20
N THR A 29 -11.82 -8.97 6.24
CA THR A 29 -11.51 -10.40 6.18
C THR A 29 -10.01 -10.54 6.46
N PRO A 30 -9.62 -10.96 7.68
CA PRO A 30 -8.22 -11.04 8.05
C PRO A 30 -7.52 -12.17 7.30
N ILE A 31 -6.26 -11.91 6.88
CA ILE A 31 -5.37 -12.88 6.23
C ILE A 31 -4.14 -13.07 7.12
N ASN A 32 -3.94 -14.28 7.61
CA ASN A 32 -2.80 -14.61 8.45
C ASN A 32 -1.57 -14.94 7.59
N LEU A 33 -0.67 -13.97 7.45
CA LEU A 33 0.55 -14.12 6.65
C LEU A 33 1.52 -15.16 7.23
N ASN A 34 1.51 -15.37 8.55
CA ASN A 34 2.36 -16.37 9.20
C ASN A 34 1.89 -17.80 8.96
N LYS A 35 0.65 -17.97 8.47
CA LYS A 35 0.06 -19.25 8.08
C LYS A 35 -0.06 -19.39 6.58
N ASP A 36 0.61 -18.53 5.83
CA ASP A 36 0.59 -18.51 4.35
C ASP A 36 -0.83 -18.48 3.77
N GLU A 37 -1.79 -17.86 4.47
CA GLU A 37 -3.18 -17.80 4.00
C GLU A 37 -3.32 -17.01 2.69
N GLN A 38 -2.40 -16.07 2.41
CA GLN A 38 -2.34 -15.36 1.14
C GLN A 38 -1.95 -16.26 -0.05
N LEU A 39 -1.43 -17.46 0.20
CA LEU A 39 -1.05 -18.44 -0.83
C LEU A 39 -2.08 -19.56 -0.98
N LYS A 40 -3.14 -19.55 -0.20
CA LYS A 40 -4.23 -20.53 -0.33
C LYS A 40 -5.02 -20.33 -1.61
N PRO A 41 -5.53 -21.40 -2.24
CA PRO A 41 -6.28 -21.31 -3.49
C PRO A 41 -7.46 -20.33 -3.45
N GLU A 42 -8.14 -20.21 -2.30
CA GLU A 42 -9.27 -19.32 -2.11
C GLU A 42 -8.84 -17.85 -2.27
N PHE A 43 -7.70 -17.47 -1.68
CA PHE A 43 -7.19 -16.10 -1.80
C PHE A 43 -6.52 -15.85 -3.16
N LEU A 44 -5.84 -16.85 -3.74
CA LEU A 44 -5.22 -16.74 -5.07
C LEU A 44 -6.24 -16.49 -6.19
N LYS A 45 -7.50 -16.88 -6.01
CA LYS A 45 -8.60 -16.50 -6.93
C LYS A 45 -8.93 -15.01 -6.87
N ILE A 46 -8.65 -14.34 -5.73
CA ILE A 46 -8.86 -12.92 -5.53
C ILE A 46 -7.63 -12.14 -6.00
N ASN A 47 -6.45 -12.58 -5.56
CA ASN A 47 -5.17 -12.00 -5.97
C ASN A 47 -4.18 -13.10 -6.36
N PRO A 48 -4.00 -13.37 -7.66
CA PRO A 48 -3.09 -14.41 -8.14
C PRO A 48 -1.62 -14.21 -7.71
N TYR A 49 -1.23 -12.99 -7.33
CA TYR A 49 0.11 -12.68 -6.85
C TYR A 49 0.29 -13.02 -5.35
N GLY A 50 -0.79 -13.40 -4.64
CA GLY A 50 -0.71 -13.79 -3.23
C GLY A 50 -0.29 -12.65 -2.29
N LYS A 51 -0.75 -11.43 -2.54
CA LYS A 51 -0.41 -10.25 -1.73
C LYS A 51 -1.68 -9.59 -1.18
N ILE A 52 -1.57 -9.05 0.03
CA ILE A 52 -2.56 -8.13 0.61
C ILE A 52 -2.06 -6.67 0.42
N PRO A 53 -2.95 -5.68 0.42
CA PRO A 53 -4.41 -5.77 0.47
C PRO A 53 -5.05 -6.17 -0.86
N ALA A 54 -6.24 -6.71 -0.77
CA ALA A 54 -7.19 -6.81 -1.87
C ALA A 54 -8.56 -6.34 -1.38
N ILE A 55 -9.42 -5.87 -2.27
CA ILE A 55 -10.81 -5.56 -1.94
C ILE A 55 -11.79 -6.22 -2.91
N ILE A 56 -13.00 -6.46 -2.41
CA ILE A 56 -14.17 -6.75 -3.24
C ILE A 56 -15.21 -5.66 -3.00
N ASP A 57 -15.61 -4.95 -4.03
CA ASP A 57 -16.79 -4.11 -3.98
C ASP A 57 -18.01 -4.93 -4.41
N HIS A 58 -18.78 -5.38 -3.44
CA HIS A 58 -19.97 -6.21 -3.68
C HIS A 58 -21.09 -5.48 -4.44
N GLU A 59 -21.12 -4.14 -4.40
CA GLU A 59 -22.12 -3.37 -5.16
C GLU A 59 -21.83 -3.36 -6.66
N LYS A 60 -20.56 -3.43 -7.02
CA LYS A 60 -20.11 -3.40 -8.42
C LYS A 60 -19.62 -4.75 -8.93
N ASN A 61 -19.63 -5.77 -8.08
CA ASN A 61 -19.02 -7.07 -8.34
C ASN A 61 -17.57 -6.93 -8.87
N LEU A 62 -16.80 -6.06 -8.22
CA LEU A 62 -15.45 -5.68 -8.65
C LEU A 62 -14.42 -6.14 -7.64
N VAL A 63 -13.45 -6.90 -8.10
CA VAL A 63 -12.22 -7.26 -7.34
C VAL A 63 -11.13 -6.29 -7.72
N LEU A 64 -10.45 -5.73 -6.73
CA LEU A 64 -9.27 -4.88 -6.93
C LEU A 64 -8.12 -5.32 -6.05
N ILE A 65 -6.95 -5.32 -6.64
CA ILE A 65 -5.66 -5.54 -6.00
C ILE A 65 -4.78 -4.31 -6.22
N GLU A 66 -3.58 -4.30 -5.67
CA GLU A 66 -2.64 -3.18 -5.63
C GLU A 66 -3.14 -2.01 -4.79
N SER A 67 -2.43 -1.74 -3.68
CA SER A 67 -2.85 -0.72 -2.72
C SER A 67 -3.03 0.67 -3.33
N GLY A 68 -2.23 1.03 -4.33
CA GLY A 68 -2.37 2.31 -5.04
C GLY A 68 -3.62 2.38 -5.90
N ALA A 69 -3.94 1.32 -6.63
CA ALA A 69 -5.18 1.25 -7.43
C ALA A 69 -6.42 1.29 -6.55
N ILE A 70 -6.37 0.59 -5.41
CA ILE A 70 -7.44 0.60 -4.41
C ILE A 70 -7.65 2.01 -3.85
N LEU A 71 -6.59 2.73 -3.51
CA LEU A 71 -6.68 4.12 -3.04
C LEU A 71 -7.36 5.03 -4.06
N ILE A 72 -6.96 4.94 -5.34
CA ILE A 72 -7.58 5.71 -6.42
C ILE A 72 -9.07 5.38 -6.55
N TYR A 73 -9.39 4.09 -6.51
CA TYR A 73 -10.78 3.63 -6.59
C TYR A 73 -11.64 4.18 -5.46
N LEU A 74 -11.17 4.08 -4.22
CA LEU A 74 -11.89 4.56 -3.04
C LEU A 74 -12.04 6.08 -3.05
N ALA A 75 -11.01 6.82 -3.50
CA ALA A 75 -11.07 8.26 -3.68
C ALA A 75 -12.16 8.66 -4.67
N LYS A 76 -12.20 7.99 -5.84
CA LYS A 76 -13.24 8.22 -6.86
C LYS A 76 -14.63 7.82 -6.35
N LYS A 77 -14.76 6.68 -5.65
CA LYS A 77 -16.03 6.20 -5.10
C LYS A 77 -16.62 7.17 -4.06
N SER A 78 -15.76 7.79 -3.24
CA SER A 78 -16.17 8.74 -2.21
C SER A 78 -16.22 10.19 -2.66
N ASN A 79 -15.67 10.50 -3.83
CA ASN A 79 -15.44 11.86 -4.31
C ASN A 79 -14.58 12.70 -3.34
N GLN A 80 -13.58 12.06 -2.70
CA GLN A 80 -12.68 12.69 -1.71
C GLN A 80 -11.22 12.38 -2.04
N PHE A 81 -10.30 13.23 -1.55
CA PHE A 81 -8.84 13.07 -1.67
C PHE A 81 -8.26 13.08 -3.10
N LEU A 82 -9.09 13.22 -4.15
CA LEU A 82 -8.65 13.27 -5.53
C LEU A 82 -9.32 14.44 -6.27
N PRO A 83 -9.04 15.71 -5.87
CA PRO A 83 -9.59 16.85 -6.57
C PRO A 83 -9.01 16.95 -7.99
N GLU A 84 -9.88 17.18 -8.97
CA GLU A 84 -9.54 17.24 -10.40
C GLU A 84 -8.36 18.18 -10.69
N LYS A 85 -8.35 19.35 -10.05
CA LYS A 85 -7.29 20.36 -10.20
C LYS A 85 -5.88 19.84 -9.90
N ASN A 86 -5.76 18.85 -9.00
CA ASN A 86 -4.47 18.33 -8.52
C ASN A 86 -4.26 16.85 -8.84
N GLU A 87 -5.13 16.23 -9.61
CA GLU A 87 -5.14 14.77 -9.84
C GLU A 87 -3.77 14.25 -10.30
N ILE A 88 -3.16 14.89 -11.29
CA ILE A 88 -1.85 14.46 -11.82
C ILE A 88 -0.74 14.55 -10.76
N LYS A 89 -0.75 15.59 -9.92
CA LYS A 89 0.24 15.72 -8.84
C LYS A 89 0.03 14.67 -7.74
N ILE A 90 -1.21 14.33 -7.46
CA ILE A 90 -1.53 13.24 -6.51
C ILE A 90 -1.04 11.91 -7.08
N PHE A 91 -1.28 11.65 -8.37
CA PHE A 91 -0.78 10.43 -9.02
C PHE A 91 0.73 10.37 -9.04
N GLU A 92 1.44 11.47 -9.33
CA GLU A 92 2.90 11.54 -9.29
C GLU A 92 3.42 11.07 -7.91
N TRP A 93 2.87 11.61 -6.81
CA TRP A 93 3.28 11.23 -5.46
C TRP A 93 2.82 9.84 -5.05
N LEU A 94 1.66 9.41 -5.51
CA LEU A 94 1.19 8.04 -5.29
C LEU A 94 2.10 7.03 -6.01
N MET A 95 2.47 7.30 -7.26
CA MET A 95 3.42 6.45 -8.00
C MET A 95 4.80 6.48 -7.35
N PHE A 96 5.28 7.63 -6.87
CA PHE A 96 6.51 7.71 -6.10
C PHE A 96 6.45 6.83 -4.84
N GLN A 97 5.33 6.84 -4.12
CA GLN A 97 5.14 5.96 -2.96
C GLN A 97 5.21 4.49 -3.36
N ILE A 98 4.53 4.09 -4.43
CA ILE A 98 4.43 2.69 -4.87
C ILE A 98 5.76 2.17 -5.40
N SER A 99 6.47 2.98 -6.20
CA SER A 99 7.69 2.55 -6.89
C SER A 99 8.97 2.74 -6.06
N ASN A 100 8.97 3.68 -5.11
CA ASN A 100 10.17 4.01 -4.35
C ASN A 100 10.00 3.85 -2.84
N VAL A 101 9.04 4.56 -2.22
CA VAL A 101 8.91 4.57 -0.76
C VAL A 101 8.64 3.15 -0.24
N GLY A 102 7.60 2.51 -0.75
CA GLY A 102 7.19 1.16 -0.33
C GLY A 102 8.30 0.13 -0.52
N PRO A 103 8.80 -0.06 -1.75
CA PRO A 103 9.82 -1.06 -2.04
C PRO A 103 11.14 -0.81 -1.31
N ILE A 104 11.67 0.41 -1.33
CA ILE A 104 12.98 0.71 -0.73
C ILE A 104 12.94 0.53 0.79
N LEU A 105 11.92 1.09 1.47
CA LEU A 105 11.79 0.94 2.92
C LEU A 105 11.45 -0.50 3.31
N GLY A 106 10.67 -1.19 2.49
CA GLY A 106 10.37 -2.61 2.70
C GLY A 106 11.61 -3.49 2.62
N GLN A 107 12.47 -3.27 1.62
CA GLN A 107 13.74 -4.00 1.49
C GLN A 107 14.73 -3.63 2.60
N LEU A 108 14.82 -2.35 2.97
CA LEU A 108 15.64 -1.95 4.11
C LEU A 108 15.19 -2.70 5.37
N HIS A 109 13.90 -2.73 5.66
CA HIS A 109 13.35 -3.44 6.82
C HIS A 109 13.65 -4.95 6.74
N HIS A 110 13.51 -5.55 5.55
CA HIS A 110 13.82 -6.97 5.34
C HIS A 110 15.28 -7.30 5.69
N PHE A 111 16.24 -6.55 5.16
CA PHE A 111 17.66 -6.85 5.37
C PHE A 111 18.16 -6.40 6.75
N SER A 112 17.74 -5.24 7.23
CA SER A 112 18.28 -4.70 8.49
C SER A 112 17.56 -5.19 9.75
N HIS A 113 16.30 -5.65 9.64
CA HIS A 113 15.51 -6.08 10.79
C HIS A 113 15.22 -7.58 10.81
N PHE A 114 14.74 -8.15 9.71
CA PHE A 114 14.42 -9.59 9.65
C PHE A 114 15.62 -10.46 9.35
N ASN A 115 16.64 -9.95 8.69
CA ASN A 115 17.82 -10.70 8.27
C ASN A 115 19.13 -9.91 8.49
N PRO A 116 19.36 -9.35 9.68
CA PRO A 116 20.53 -8.51 9.93
C PRO A 116 21.84 -9.29 9.73
N GLY A 117 22.79 -8.65 9.08
CA GLY A 117 24.13 -9.24 8.82
C GLY A 117 24.19 -10.26 7.70
N LYS A 118 23.06 -10.70 7.13
CA LYS A 118 23.05 -11.67 6.03
C LYS A 118 23.56 -11.11 4.71
N SER A 119 23.44 -9.80 4.49
CA SER A 119 23.93 -9.13 3.28
C SER A 119 24.23 -7.66 3.60
N LEU A 120 25.43 -7.38 4.03
CA LEU A 120 25.89 -6.01 4.33
C LEU A 120 25.75 -5.08 3.11
N TYR A 121 26.02 -5.60 1.90
CA TYR A 121 25.81 -4.84 0.67
C TYR A 121 24.34 -4.40 0.49
N SER A 122 23.40 -5.31 0.73
CA SER A 122 21.98 -4.99 0.59
C SER A 122 21.52 -4.00 1.66
N GLU A 123 21.96 -4.19 2.90
CA GLU A 123 21.65 -3.27 4.00
C GLU A 123 22.14 -1.86 3.67
N GLU A 124 23.40 -1.70 3.27
CA GLU A 124 23.95 -0.40 2.90
C GLU A 124 23.26 0.22 1.69
N ARG A 125 22.99 -0.57 0.65
CA ARG A 125 22.31 -0.14 -0.56
C ARG A 125 20.93 0.43 -0.26
N PHE A 126 20.12 -0.32 0.49
CA PHE A 126 18.76 0.10 0.81
C PHE A 126 18.73 1.21 1.86
N TYR A 127 19.69 1.27 2.77
CA TYR A 127 19.86 2.40 3.68
C TYR A 127 20.11 3.70 2.91
N LYS A 128 21.07 3.71 1.98
CA LYS A 128 21.33 4.87 1.10
C LYS A 128 20.10 5.23 0.25
N GLY A 129 19.36 4.24 -0.22
CA GLY A 129 18.08 4.45 -0.92
C GLY A 129 17.04 5.12 -0.03
N ALA A 130 16.89 4.67 1.21
CA ALA A 130 15.96 5.25 2.17
C ALA A 130 16.28 6.73 2.49
N LEU A 131 17.55 7.08 2.64
CA LEU A 131 17.97 8.48 2.83
C LEU A 131 17.51 9.36 1.66
N LYS A 132 17.64 8.88 0.41
CA LYS A 132 17.17 9.61 -0.78
C LYS A 132 15.65 9.78 -0.77
N VAL A 133 14.91 8.73 -0.41
CA VAL A 133 13.44 8.77 -0.29
C VAL A 133 13.02 9.83 0.74
N TYR A 134 13.61 9.80 1.94
CA TYR A 134 13.29 10.78 2.98
C TYR A 134 13.68 12.19 2.60
N ALA A 135 14.81 12.39 1.90
CA ALA A 135 15.21 13.69 1.41
C ALA A 135 14.19 14.26 0.40
N ALA A 136 13.71 13.43 -0.53
CA ALA A 136 12.69 13.84 -1.50
C ALA A 136 11.36 14.23 -0.81
N LEU A 137 10.87 13.41 0.13
CA LEU A 137 9.66 13.69 0.92
C LEU A 137 9.82 14.97 1.74
N ASN A 138 10.95 15.15 2.42
CA ASN A 138 11.22 16.34 3.23
C ASN A 138 11.25 17.61 2.37
N ASN A 139 11.86 17.55 1.18
CA ASN A 139 11.89 18.67 0.26
C ASN A 139 10.51 19.05 -0.26
N GLN A 140 9.63 18.06 -0.48
CA GLN A 140 8.25 18.32 -0.87
C GLN A 140 7.45 18.95 0.26
N LEU A 141 7.58 18.43 1.47
CA LEU A 141 6.88 18.97 2.66
C LEU A 141 7.28 20.41 2.97
N LYS A 142 8.54 20.79 2.76
CA LYS A 142 9.01 22.18 2.94
C LYS A 142 8.31 23.18 2.03
N LYS A 143 7.87 22.74 0.83
CA LYS A 143 7.20 23.61 -0.15
C LYS A 143 5.71 23.82 0.17
N ASN A 144 5.14 23.01 1.03
CA ASN A 144 3.69 22.99 1.32
C ASN A 144 3.39 23.40 2.78
N LYS A 145 4.19 24.29 3.32
CA LYS A 145 3.94 24.91 4.65
C LYS A 145 2.94 26.04 4.56
#